data_267dfeca2ead106f266e946a09cd10b1
#
_entry.id   267dfeca2ead106f266e946a09cd10b1
#
_cell.length_a   1.000
_cell.length_b   1.000
_cell.length_c   1.000
_cell.angle_alpha   90.00
_cell.angle_beta   90.00
_cell.angle_gamma   90.00
#
_symmetry.space_group_name_H-M   'P 1'
#
loop_
_entity.id
_entity.type
_entity.pdbx_description
1 polymer ?
#
loop_
_entity_poly.entity_id
_entity_poly.type
_entity_poly.pdbx_seq_one_letter_code
_entity_poly.pdbx_strand_id
1 'polypeptide(L)'
;MRRSSSLFIALALILSGGPALAHYPVNLKASHNTLSKSPILLDGTISFAVYADFNKAKDKRNVRFALKEGDDLNVEYLIIDAAPTNRLKSAQLPSIAITTPSGKKIAMKINER
;
A
#
# COMPACT_ATOMS: atom_id res chain seq x y z
N MET A 1 -20.36 20.63 43.21
CA MET A 1 -19.98 19.23 42.87
C MET A 1 -20.40 18.77 41.47
N ARG A 2 -21.13 19.57 40.72
CA ARG A 2 -21.53 19.19 39.32
C ARG A 2 -20.46 19.43 38.25
N ARG A 3 -19.33 20.09 38.56
CA ARG A 3 -18.29 20.45 37.58
C ARG A 3 -17.20 19.39 37.36
N SER A 4 -17.06 18.42 38.26
CA SER A 4 -16.02 17.38 38.16
C SER A 4 -16.41 16.23 37.21
N SER A 5 -17.71 15.94 37.05
CA SER A 5 -18.16 14.82 36.19
C SER A 5 -17.96 15.10 34.70
N SER A 6 -18.10 16.36 34.28
CA SER A 6 -17.91 16.75 32.88
C SER A 6 -16.43 16.68 32.44
N LEU A 7 -15.52 16.97 33.36
CA LEU A 7 -14.07 16.90 33.10
C LEU A 7 -13.59 15.46 32.91
N PHE A 8 -14.13 14.52 33.68
CA PHE A 8 -13.81 13.09 33.57
C PHE A 8 -14.31 12.48 32.25
N ILE A 9 -15.48 12.87 31.78
CA ILE A 9 -16.04 12.39 30.51
C ILE A 9 -15.23 12.93 29.33
N ALA A 10 -14.83 14.20 29.34
CA ALA A 10 -13.98 14.79 28.30
C ALA A 10 -12.59 14.13 28.25
N LEU A 11 -11.99 13.83 29.40
CA LEU A 11 -10.69 13.16 29.47
C LEU A 11 -10.77 11.70 28.99
N ALA A 12 -11.85 10.97 29.27
CA ALA A 12 -12.08 9.62 28.79
C ALA A 12 -12.24 9.56 27.27
N LEU A 13 -12.87 10.56 26.65
CA LEU A 13 -13.00 10.68 25.18
C LEU A 13 -11.67 10.94 24.48
N ILE A 14 -10.75 11.68 25.10
CA ILE A 14 -9.42 11.94 24.57
C ILE A 14 -8.55 10.67 24.64
N LEU A 15 -8.69 9.86 25.69
CA LEU A 15 -7.92 8.63 25.89
C LEU A 15 -8.45 7.44 25.06
N SER A 16 -9.68 7.50 24.55
CA SER A 16 -10.28 6.45 23.73
C SER A 16 -10.00 6.60 22.23
N GLY A 17 -9.31 7.68 21.80
CA GLY A 17 -8.86 7.84 20.42
C GLY A 17 -7.79 6.82 20.08
N GLY A 18 -8.14 5.82 19.24
CA GLY A 18 -7.17 4.88 18.67
C GLY A 18 -6.20 5.58 17.71
N PRO A 19 -5.07 4.93 17.36
CA PRO A 19 -4.15 5.47 16.38
C PRO A 19 -4.86 5.67 15.04
N ALA A 20 -4.78 6.89 14.49
CA ALA A 20 -5.26 7.15 13.15
C ALA A 20 -4.28 6.52 12.14
N LEU A 21 -4.77 5.57 11.33
CA LEU A 21 -4.02 5.01 10.21
C LEU A 21 -4.31 5.83 8.96
N ALA A 22 -3.26 6.43 8.36
CA ALA A 22 -3.37 7.17 7.11
C ALA A 22 -3.61 6.24 5.91
N HIS A 23 -3.13 4.98 6.00
CA HIS A 23 -3.23 3.96 4.96
C HIS A 23 -3.57 2.60 5.57
N TYR A 24 -4.30 1.79 4.82
CA TYR A 24 -4.51 0.39 5.19
C TYR A 24 -3.30 -0.45 4.76
N PRO A 25 -2.58 -1.11 5.69
CA PRO A 25 -1.42 -1.92 5.34
C PRO A 25 -1.85 -3.23 4.68
N VAL A 26 -1.17 -3.58 3.60
CA VAL A 26 -1.30 -4.85 2.89
C VAL A 26 0.08 -5.46 2.74
N ASN A 27 0.33 -6.59 3.39
CA ASN A 27 1.60 -7.28 3.31
C ASN A 27 1.51 -8.41 2.27
N LEU A 28 2.26 -8.29 1.19
CA LEU A 28 2.32 -9.32 0.16
C LEU A 28 3.29 -10.42 0.59
N LYS A 29 2.83 -11.66 0.50
CA LYS A 29 3.60 -12.86 0.82
C LYS A 29 4.31 -13.39 -0.43
N ALA A 30 5.34 -14.20 -0.24
CA ALA A 30 6.03 -14.89 -1.33
C ALA A 30 5.08 -15.73 -2.20
N SER A 31 4.00 -16.26 -1.61
CA SER A 31 2.97 -17.01 -2.31
C SER A 31 2.09 -16.16 -3.25
N HIS A 32 2.08 -14.83 -3.10
CA HIS A 32 1.35 -13.91 -3.98
C HIS A 32 2.14 -13.62 -5.27
N ASN A 33 2.65 -14.66 -5.89
CA ASN A 33 3.58 -14.59 -7.03
C ASN A 33 2.91 -14.73 -8.40
N THR A 34 1.58 -14.91 -8.42
CA THR A 34 0.76 -14.93 -9.64
C THR A 34 -0.50 -14.11 -9.42
N LEU A 35 -1.15 -13.69 -10.49
CA LEU A 35 -2.42 -12.95 -10.39
C LEU A 35 -3.50 -13.77 -9.68
N SER A 36 -3.62 -15.05 -9.98
CA SER A 36 -4.62 -15.92 -9.36
C SER A 36 -4.42 -16.14 -7.87
N LYS A 37 -3.18 -16.03 -7.38
CA LYS A 37 -2.82 -16.17 -5.96
C LYS A 37 -2.75 -14.84 -5.23
N SER A 38 -2.93 -13.73 -5.90
CA SER A 38 -2.82 -12.40 -5.31
C SER A 38 -4.08 -12.01 -4.54
N PRO A 39 -3.97 -11.21 -3.48
CA PRO A 39 -5.13 -10.64 -2.83
C PRO A 39 -5.89 -9.70 -3.77
N ILE A 40 -7.19 -9.57 -3.54
CA ILE A 40 -8.05 -8.62 -4.24
C ILE A 40 -8.47 -7.55 -3.24
N LEU A 41 -8.13 -6.30 -3.52
CA LEU A 41 -8.60 -5.14 -2.79
C LEU A 41 -9.90 -4.68 -3.45
N LEU A 42 -11.02 -4.94 -2.79
CA LEU A 42 -12.37 -4.79 -3.37
C LEU A 42 -12.78 -3.34 -3.64
N ASP A 43 -12.11 -2.39 -2.99
CA ASP A 43 -12.28 -0.96 -3.26
C ASP A 43 -10.90 -0.33 -3.45
N GLY A 44 -10.48 -0.19 -4.70
CA GLY A 44 -9.19 0.39 -5.06
C GLY A 44 -9.10 1.92 -4.85
N THR A 45 -10.20 2.58 -4.47
CA THR A 45 -10.20 4.01 -4.13
C THR A 45 -9.73 4.28 -2.71
N ILE A 46 -9.69 3.26 -1.86
CA ILE A 46 -9.14 3.36 -0.50
C ILE A 46 -7.62 3.50 -0.58
N SER A 47 -7.07 4.31 0.31
CA SER A 47 -5.62 4.46 0.42
C SER A 47 -4.98 3.25 1.08
N PHE A 48 -4.21 2.48 0.32
CA PHE A 48 -3.47 1.31 0.79
C PHE A 48 -1.96 1.57 0.80
N ALA A 49 -1.28 1.04 1.80
CA ALA A 49 0.17 0.87 1.80
C ALA A 49 0.50 -0.61 1.56
N VAL A 50 0.97 -0.92 0.37
CA VAL A 50 1.29 -2.29 -0.04
C VAL A 50 2.78 -2.54 0.17
N TYR A 51 3.09 -3.49 1.03
CA TYR A 51 4.48 -3.87 1.37
C TYR A 51 4.84 -5.19 0.70
N ALA A 52 6.04 -5.24 0.15
CA ALA A 52 6.58 -6.44 -0.47
C ALA A 52 8.08 -6.53 -0.24
N ASP A 53 8.54 -7.71 0.15
CA ASP A 53 9.96 -8.04 0.25
C ASP A 53 10.37 -8.93 -0.92
N PHE A 54 11.54 -8.64 -1.48
CA PHE A 54 12.14 -9.38 -2.58
C PHE A 54 13.52 -9.87 -2.15
N ASN A 55 13.71 -11.19 -2.13
CA ASN A 55 14.95 -11.80 -1.61
C ASN A 55 15.87 -12.29 -2.71
N LYS A 56 15.39 -12.40 -3.94
CA LYS A 56 16.16 -12.91 -5.08
C LYS A 56 15.67 -12.32 -6.40
N ALA A 57 16.53 -12.39 -7.41
CA ALA A 57 16.17 -12.01 -8.76
C ALA A 57 14.94 -12.79 -9.26
N LYS A 58 14.10 -12.14 -10.05
CA LYS A 58 12.86 -12.68 -10.62
C LYS A 58 11.74 -12.97 -9.62
N ASP A 59 11.89 -12.65 -8.34
CA ASP A 59 10.77 -12.67 -7.40
C ASP A 59 9.66 -11.74 -7.86
N LYS A 60 8.41 -12.21 -7.74
CA LYS A 60 7.21 -11.46 -8.11
C LYS A 60 6.27 -11.35 -6.93
N ARG A 61 5.59 -10.23 -6.84
CA ARG A 61 4.46 -10.01 -5.95
C ARG A 61 3.35 -9.37 -6.75
N ASN A 62 2.15 -9.85 -6.53
CA ASN A 62 0.97 -9.38 -7.26
C ASN A 62 -0.11 -8.94 -6.28
N VAL A 63 -0.85 -7.93 -6.65
CA VAL A 63 -2.04 -7.45 -5.98
C VAL A 63 -3.05 -7.02 -7.04
N ARG A 64 -4.32 -7.24 -6.78
CA ARG A 64 -5.42 -6.84 -7.66
C ARG A 64 -6.27 -5.79 -6.99
N PHE A 65 -6.73 -4.81 -7.74
CA PHE A 65 -7.63 -3.76 -7.28
C PHE A 65 -8.92 -3.80 -8.07
N ALA A 66 -10.05 -3.69 -7.39
CA ALA A 66 -11.33 -3.45 -8.01
C ALA A 66 -11.56 -1.94 -8.12
N LEU A 67 -11.78 -1.47 -9.33
CA LEU A 67 -12.10 -0.08 -9.65
C LEU A 67 -13.36 -0.05 -10.50
N LYS A 68 -14.14 1.02 -10.39
CA LYS A 68 -15.28 1.29 -11.27
C LYS A 68 -14.83 2.24 -12.38
N GLU A 69 -15.58 2.26 -13.47
CA GLU A 69 -15.40 3.25 -14.52
C GLU A 69 -15.46 4.67 -13.95
N GLY A 70 -14.48 5.50 -14.28
CA GLY A 70 -14.33 6.86 -13.77
C GLY A 70 -13.54 7.00 -12.47
N ASP A 71 -13.18 5.90 -11.80
CA ASP A 71 -12.30 5.94 -10.65
C ASP A 71 -10.87 6.27 -11.07
N ASP A 72 -10.20 7.10 -10.28
CA ASP A 72 -8.78 7.41 -10.45
C ASP A 72 -7.91 6.40 -9.69
N LEU A 73 -6.87 5.90 -10.35
CA LEU A 73 -5.83 5.10 -9.73
C LEU A 73 -4.55 5.91 -9.59
N ASN A 74 -4.15 6.19 -8.35
CA ASN A 74 -2.87 6.81 -8.06
C ASN A 74 -1.95 5.78 -7.41
N VAL A 75 -0.77 5.56 -8.00
CA VAL A 75 0.22 4.60 -7.52
C VAL A 75 1.54 5.32 -7.26
N GLU A 76 2.02 5.22 -6.04
CA GLU A 76 3.34 5.69 -5.65
C GLU A 76 4.26 4.51 -5.37
N TYR A 77 5.51 4.62 -5.80
CA TYR A 77 6.53 3.62 -5.56
C TYR A 77 7.58 4.17 -4.60
N LEU A 78 7.70 3.51 -3.45
CA LEU A 78 8.63 3.91 -2.41
C LEU A 78 9.59 2.75 -2.10
N ILE A 79 10.82 3.08 -1.80
CA ILE A 79 11.81 2.15 -1.28
C ILE A 79 12.15 2.53 0.16
N ILE A 80 12.54 1.53 0.95
CA ILE A 80 13.00 1.77 2.32
C ILE A 80 14.36 2.49 2.27
N ASP A 81 14.46 3.62 2.97
CA ASP A 81 15.71 4.36 3.11
C ASP A 81 16.63 3.72 4.16
N ALA A 82 16.99 2.47 3.91
CA ALA A 82 17.89 1.69 4.74
C ALA A 82 18.71 0.73 3.88
N ALA A 83 19.93 0.42 4.31
CA ALA A 83 20.76 -0.55 3.64
C ALA A 83 20.17 -1.98 3.75
N PRO A 84 20.25 -2.84 2.72
CA PRO A 84 20.97 -2.60 1.46
C PRO A 84 20.15 -1.84 0.41
N THR A 85 18.84 -1.67 0.59
CA THR A 85 17.90 -1.18 -0.43
C THR A 85 18.25 0.21 -0.96
N ASN A 86 18.57 1.14 -0.07
CA ASN A 86 18.93 2.52 -0.45
C ASN A 86 20.27 2.67 -1.17
N ARG A 87 21.05 1.58 -1.27
CA ARG A 87 22.35 1.54 -1.99
C ARG A 87 22.23 0.87 -3.35
N LEU A 88 21.06 0.31 -3.69
CA LEU A 88 20.83 -0.33 -4.96
C LEU A 88 20.67 0.71 -6.07
N LYS A 89 21.18 0.37 -7.26
CA LYS A 89 20.92 1.15 -8.47
C LYS A 89 19.47 0.95 -8.92
N SER A 90 18.89 1.91 -9.62
CA SER A 90 17.50 1.82 -10.12
C SER A 90 17.25 0.53 -10.92
N ALA A 91 18.21 0.07 -11.72
CA ALA A 91 18.11 -1.19 -12.47
C ALA A 91 18.07 -2.45 -11.60
N GLN A 92 18.46 -2.37 -10.33
CA GLN A 92 18.46 -3.47 -9.37
C GLN A 92 17.19 -3.50 -8.51
N LEU A 93 16.36 -2.44 -8.58
CA LEU A 93 15.12 -2.34 -7.85
C LEU A 93 14.00 -3.10 -8.57
N PRO A 94 12.98 -3.59 -7.84
CA PRO A 94 11.81 -4.19 -8.47
C PRO A 94 11.13 -3.22 -9.44
N SER A 95 10.70 -3.70 -10.58
CA SER A 95 9.87 -2.95 -11.52
C SER A 95 8.40 -3.14 -11.21
N ILE A 96 7.58 -2.16 -11.58
CA ILE A 96 6.11 -2.23 -11.45
C ILE A 96 5.49 -2.34 -12.84
N ALA A 97 4.53 -3.24 -12.96
CA ALA A 97 3.66 -3.33 -14.12
C ALA A 97 2.20 -3.26 -13.66
N ILE A 98 1.42 -2.42 -14.31
CA ILE A 98 -0.02 -2.33 -14.11
C ILE A 98 -0.70 -2.84 -15.37
N THR A 99 -1.65 -3.75 -15.19
CA THR A 99 -2.42 -4.32 -16.31
C THR A 99 -3.91 -4.16 -16.08
N THR A 100 -4.64 -3.87 -17.15
CA THR A 100 -6.10 -3.87 -17.14
C THR A 100 -6.63 -5.30 -17.14
N PRO A 101 -7.93 -5.54 -16.86
CA PRO A 101 -8.54 -6.87 -16.93
C PRO A 101 -8.42 -7.53 -18.32
N SER A 102 -8.33 -6.74 -19.38
CA SER A 102 -8.11 -7.24 -20.76
C SER A 102 -6.65 -7.63 -21.05
N GLY A 103 -5.73 -7.44 -20.07
CA GLY A 103 -4.31 -7.73 -20.24
C GLY A 103 -3.48 -6.59 -20.84
N LYS A 104 -4.08 -5.43 -21.09
CA LYS A 104 -3.35 -4.25 -21.59
C LYS A 104 -2.46 -3.68 -20.49
N LYS A 105 -1.18 -3.49 -20.79
CA LYS A 105 -0.24 -2.84 -19.88
C LYS A 105 -0.43 -1.32 -19.92
N ILE A 106 -0.43 -0.71 -18.73
CA ILE A 106 -0.46 0.74 -18.55
C ILE A 106 0.98 1.21 -18.40
N ALA A 107 1.39 2.17 -19.25
CA ALA A 107 2.70 2.79 -19.14
C ALA A 107 2.77 3.66 -17.87
N MET A 108 3.81 3.45 -17.07
CA MET A 108 4.11 4.28 -15.91
C MET A 108 5.33 5.14 -16.20
N LYS A 109 5.25 6.43 -15.86
CA LYS A 109 6.42 7.29 -15.75
C LYS A 109 6.87 7.28 -14.31
N ILE A 110 8.06 6.76 -14.04
CA ILE A 110 8.70 6.87 -12.73
C ILE A 110 9.53 8.14 -12.77
N ASN A 111 9.15 9.11 -11.94
CA ASN A 111 9.97 10.31 -11.75
C ASN A 111 10.97 9.97 -10.65
N GLU A 112 12.22 9.83 -11.02
CA GLU A 112 13.31 9.71 -10.06
C GLU A 112 13.53 11.09 -9.39
N ARG A 113 13.62 11.07 -8.06
CA ARG A 113 14.02 12.25 -7.27
C ARG A 113 15.49 12.19 -6.94
#